data_7352451d095d8bf1ff92cb9756d31b0e
#
_entry.id   7352451d095d8bf1ff92cb9756d31b0e
#
_cell.length_a   1.000
_cell.length_b   1.000
_cell.length_c   1.000
_cell.angle_alpha   90.00
_cell.angle_beta   90.00
_cell.angle_gamma   90.00
#
_symmetry.space_group_name_H-M   'P 1'
#
loop_
_entity.id
_entity.type
_entity.pdbx_description
1 polymer ?
#
loop_
_entity_poly.entity_id
_entity_poly.type
_entity_poly.pdbx_seq_one_letter_code
_entity_poly.pdbx_strand_id
1 'polypeptide(L)'
;VMDAYAAGLNHYADKHPGEVRLSKLFPVSGRDVAAGFVLRSPFFFGLDGVIKKLNEGETPVNGPVAQLTPVGREPSMNGSNAFAVAPKRMADGNTWLISNSHQPYEGGVAWYEAVVHSGEGLDMAGALFPGSPFVLLGHNRNLGWTNTVNQPDLIDVYKLVTNADQTQY
;
A
#
# COMPACT_ATOMS: atom_id res chain seq x y z
N VAL A 1 -18.14 0.11 -5.21
CA VAL A 1 -17.26 0.49 -4.08
C VAL A 1 -16.33 1.63 -4.49
N MET A 2 -15.51 1.47 -5.54
CA MET A 2 -14.56 2.50 -5.98
C MET A 2 -15.21 3.84 -6.30
N ASP A 3 -16.34 3.84 -7.04
CA ASP A 3 -17.05 5.08 -7.37
C ASP A 3 -17.67 5.74 -6.13
N ALA A 4 -18.18 4.96 -5.18
CA ALA A 4 -18.68 5.49 -3.92
C ALA A 4 -17.56 6.12 -3.07
N TYR A 5 -16.38 5.51 -3.05
CA TYR A 5 -15.20 6.07 -2.39
C TYR A 5 -14.76 7.38 -3.06
N ALA A 6 -14.69 7.40 -4.41
CA ALA A 6 -14.39 8.60 -5.17
C ALA A 6 -15.39 9.72 -4.92
N ALA A 7 -16.69 9.40 -4.83
CA ALA A 7 -17.73 10.38 -4.49
C ALA A 7 -17.49 10.99 -3.10
N GLY A 8 -17.07 10.19 -2.12
CA GLY A 8 -16.69 10.69 -0.78
C GLY A 8 -15.51 11.65 -0.83
N LEU A 9 -14.46 11.31 -1.59
CA LEU A 9 -13.29 12.19 -1.79
C LEU A 9 -13.68 13.52 -2.45
N ASN A 10 -14.49 13.48 -3.49
CA ASN A 10 -14.98 14.67 -4.19
C ASN A 10 -15.83 15.55 -3.26
N HIS A 11 -16.72 14.94 -2.47
CA HIS A 11 -17.53 15.65 -1.49
C HIS A 11 -16.65 16.37 -0.45
N TYR A 12 -15.60 15.70 0.06
CA TYR A 12 -14.67 16.32 0.99
C TYR A 12 -13.93 17.48 0.33
N ALA A 13 -13.43 17.30 -0.89
CA ALA A 13 -12.73 18.35 -1.63
C ALA A 13 -13.60 19.60 -1.85
N ASP A 14 -14.86 19.40 -2.18
CA ASP A 14 -15.84 20.51 -2.35
C ASP A 14 -16.11 21.27 -1.04
N LYS A 15 -16.14 20.57 0.08
CA LYS A 15 -16.39 21.18 1.40
C LYS A 15 -15.14 21.83 2.02
N HIS A 16 -13.96 21.37 1.64
CA HIS A 16 -12.68 21.79 2.20
C HIS A 16 -11.67 22.21 1.11
N PRO A 17 -12.02 23.17 0.21
CA PRO A 17 -11.16 23.50 -0.92
C PRO A 17 -9.78 24.04 -0.49
N GLY A 18 -9.68 24.66 0.68
CA GLY A 18 -8.41 25.16 1.23
C GLY A 18 -7.45 24.08 1.71
N GLU A 19 -7.92 22.84 1.91
CA GLU A 19 -7.10 21.70 2.33
C GLU A 19 -6.60 20.86 1.14
N VAL A 20 -7.19 21.05 -0.04
CA VAL A 20 -6.90 20.27 -1.23
C VAL A 20 -5.67 20.82 -1.96
N ARG A 21 -4.52 20.18 -1.78
CA ARG A 21 -3.25 20.61 -2.39
C ARG A 21 -3.20 20.41 -3.92
N LEU A 22 -3.86 19.37 -4.42
CA LEU A 22 -3.86 18.99 -5.84
C LEU A 22 -5.27 19.15 -6.43
N SER A 23 -5.83 20.37 -6.31
CA SER A 23 -7.22 20.68 -6.73
C SER A 23 -7.51 20.34 -8.19
N LYS A 24 -6.50 20.39 -9.07
CA LYS A 24 -6.65 20.04 -10.50
C LYS A 24 -6.93 18.56 -10.78
N LEU A 25 -6.72 17.69 -9.78
CA LEU A 25 -7.06 16.26 -9.90
C LEU A 25 -8.54 15.98 -9.66
N PHE A 26 -9.26 16.91 -9.05
CA PHE A 26 -10.68 16.76 -8.75
C PHE A 26 -11.58 17.31 -9.85
N PRO A 27 -12.73 16.65 -10.11
CA PRO A 27 -13.24 15.45 -9.42
C PRO A 27 -12.52 14.16 -9.86
N VAL A 28 -12.33 13.24 -8.92
CA VAL A 28 -11.77 11.91 -9.18
C VAL A 28 -12.91 10.89 -9.43
N SER A 29 -12.59 9.86 -10.21
CA SER A 29 -13.48 8.73 -10.47
C SER A 29 -13.01 7.47 -9.72
N GLY A 30 -13.82 6.41 -9.68
CA GLY A 30 -13.42 5.12 -9.16
C GLY A 30 -12.24 4.50 -9.92
N ARG A 31 -12.09 4.84 -11.21
CA ARG A 31 -10.92 4.43 -12.02
C ARG A 31 -9.64 5.12 -11.53
N ASP A 32 -9.72 6.41 -11.17
CA ASP A 32 -8.56 7.15 -10.64
C ASP A 32 -8.14 6.60 -9.29
N VAL A 33 -9.09 6.22 -8.43
CA VAL A 33 -8.80 5.54 -7.15
C VAL A 33 -8.06 4.22 -7.39
N ALA A 34 -8.54 3.41 -8.35
CA ALA A 34 -7.88 2.15 -8.70
C ALA A 34 -6.48 2.38 -9.29
N ALA A 35 -6.34 3.35 -10.18
CA ALA A 35 -5.05 3.70 -10.79
C ALA A 35 -4.04 4.20 -9.74
N GLY A 36 -4.47 5.01 -8.79
CA GLY A 36 -3.63 5.48 -7.67
C GLY A 36 -3.14 4.33 -6.81
N PHE A 37 -3.97 3.32 -6.56
CA PHE A 37 -3.57 2.12 -5.83
C PHE A 37 -2.56 1.29 -6.62
N VAL A 38 -2.78 1.06 -7.91
CA VAL A 38 -1.85 0.34 -8.79
C VAL A 38 -0.51 1.07 -8.91
N LEU A 39 -0.52 2.41 -9.06
CA LEU A 39 0.69 3.22 -9.13
C LEU A 39 1.53 3.14 -7.84
N ARG A 40 0.89 3.00 -6.68
CA ARG A 40 1.59 2.88 -5.40
C ARG A 40 2.39 1.59 -5.28
N SER A 41 1.93 0.49 -5.86
CA SER A 41 2.55 -0.83 -5.71
C SER A 41 4.03 -0.85 -6.11
N PRO A 42 4.46 -0.31 -7.27
CA PRO A 42 5.88 -0.25 -7.63
C PRO A 42 6.73 0.52 -6.61
N PHE A 43 6.20 1.61 -6.05
CA PHE A 43 6.92 2.38 -5.02
C PHE A 43 7.03 1.62 -3.70
N PHE A 44 6.04 0.81 -3.37
CA PHE A 44 6.12 -0.07 -2.20
C PHE A 44 7.24 -1.11 -2.34
N PHE A 45 7.55 -1.53 -3.56
CA PHE A 45 8.60 -2.49 -3.89
C PHE A 45 9.91 -1.84 -4.36
N GLY A 46 10.12 -0.55 -4.16
CA GLY A 46 11.43 0.10 -4.31
C GLY A 46 11.68 0.80 -5.64
N LEU A 47 10.64 1.12 -6.42
CA LEU A 47 10.78 1.91 -7.65
C LEU A 47 11.45 3.27 -7.42
N ASP A 48 11.25 3.89 -6.26
CA ASP A 48 11.91 5.13 -5.85
C ASP A 48 13.44 5.00 -5.84
N GLY A 49 13.97 3.86 -5.38
CA GLY A 49 15.40 3.55 -5.41
C GLY A 49 15.94 3.43 -6.83
N VAL A 50 15.16 2.82 -7.73
CA VAL A 50 15.52 2.71 -9.17
C VAL A 50 15.58 4.09 -9.81
N ILE A 51 14.55 4.91 -9.60
CA ILE A 51 14.46 6.28 -10.13
C ILE A 51 15.61 7.13 -9.60
N LYS A 52 15.95 7.01 -8.31
CA LYS A 52 17.07 7.74 -7.71
C LYS A 52 18.37 7.41 -8.42
N LYS A 53 18.70 6.13 -8.58
CA LYS A 53 19.92 5.69 -9.29
C LYS A 53 20.00 6.21 -10.71
N LEU A 54 18.87 6.16 -11.44
CA LEU A 54 18.81 6.72 -12.80
C LEU A 54 19.09 8.22 -12.81
N ASN A 55 18.57 8.97 -11.86
CA ASN A 55 18.81 10.41 -11.75
C ASN A 55 20.27 10.74 -11.38
N GLU A 56 20.94 9.84 -10.67
CA GLU A 56 22.36 9.93 -10.31
C GLU A 56 23.29 9.45 -11.46
N GLY A 57 22.70 9.04 -12.60
CA GLY A 57 23.45 8.52 -13.75
C GLY A 57 23.96 7.09 -13.57
N GLU A 58 23.51 6.39 -12.55
CA GLU A 58 23.82 5.01 -12.31
C GLU A 58 22.92 4.08 -13.14
N THR A 59 23.47 2.96 -13.61
CA THR A 59 22.64 1.91 -14.21
C THR A 59 22.12 1.01 -13.10
N PRO A 60 20.80 0.95 -12.86
CA PRO A 60 20.25 0.00 -11.93
C PRO A 60 20.57 -1.43 -12.35
N VAL A 61 20.93 -2.27 -11.41
CA VAL A 61 21.14 -3.71 -11.64
C VAL A 61 20.00 -4.49 -11.02
N ASN A 62 19.63 -5.58 -11.69
CA ASN A 62 18.66 -6.53 -11.16
C ASN A 62 19.27 -7.23 -9.93
N GLY A 63 18.47 -7.39 -8.91
CA GLY A 63 18.88 -8.05 -7.68
C GLY A 63 17.74 -8.22 -6.70
N PRO A 64 17.95 -8.96 -5.60
CA PRO A 64 16.90 -9.12 -4.59
C PRO A 64 16.40 -7.76 -4.09
N VAL A 65 15.09 -7.62 -3.98
CA VAL A 65 14.42 -6.38 -3.52
C VAL A 65 14.94 -5.89 -2.16
N ALA A 66 15.46 -6.81 -1.33
CA ALA A 66 16.10 -6.48 -0.06
C ALA A 66 17.32 -5.54 -0.19
N GLN A 67 17.89 -5.39 -1.39
CA GLN A 67 19.01 -4.47 -1.64
C GLN A 67 18.54 -3.09 -2.13
N LEU A 68 17.28 -2.95 -2.50
CA LEU A 68 16.68 -1.66 -2.83
C LEU A 68 16.14 -1.03 -1.55
N THR A 69 17.02 -0.53 -0.69
CA THR A 69 16.63 0.18 0.52
C THR A 69 15.86 1.44 0.11
N PRO A 70 14.60 1.60 0.54
CA PRO A 70 13.89 2.85 0.29
C PRO A 70 14.69 4.03 0.85
N VAL A 71 14.80 5.09 0.08
CA VAL A 71 15.55 6.28 0.49
C VAL A 71 14.99 6.81 1.81
N GLY A 72 15.85 6.87 2.84
CA GLY A 72 15.51 7.41 4.15
C GLY A 72 14.98 6.43 5.20
N ARG A 73 15.04 5.12 4.93
CA ARG A 73 14.74 4.10 5.95
C ARG A 73 16.01 3.40 6.45
N GLU A 74 16.12 3.29 7.76
CA GLU A 74 17.12 2.43 8.39
C GLU A 74 16.86 0.96 7.98
N PRO A 75 17.89 0.22 7.52
CA PRO A 75 17.76 -1.16 7.04
C PRO A 75 17.12 -2.15 8.05
N SER A 76 17.20 -1.83 9.33
CA SER A 76 16.71 -2.68 10.43
C SER A 76 15.20 -2.55 10.71
N MET A 77 14.51 -1.62 10.07
CA MET A 77 13.09 -1.32 10.35
C MET A 77 12.11 -1.99 9.37
N ASN A 78 12.60 -2.74 8.38
CA ASN A 78 11.75 -3.34 7.36
C ASN A 78 11.39 -4.79 7.75
N GLY A 79 10.13 -5.01 8.06
CA GLY A 79 9.63 -6.33 8.37
C GLY A 79 8.19 -6.31 8.86
N SER A 80 7.73 -7.44 9.33
CA SER A 80 6.43 -7.61 9.97
C SER A 80 6.39 -8.93 10.70
N ASN A 81 5.57 -9.04 11.73
CA ASN A 81 5.35 -10.28 12.46
C ASN A 81 3.86 -10.62 12.46
N ALA A 82 3.55 -11.87 12.20
CA ALA A 82 2.19 -12.39 12.21
C ALA A 82 2.12 -13.74 12.91
N PHE A 83 1.18 -13.89 13.84
CA PHE A 83 0.96 -15.14 14.57
C PHE A 83 -0.53 -15.42 14.71
N ALA A 84 -0.95 -16.63 14.38
CA ALA A 84 -2.27 -17.13 14.69
C ALA A 84 -2.15 -18.25 15.75
N VAL A 85 -2.83 -18.09 16.87
CA VAL A 85 -2.80 -19.04 17.98
C VAL A 85 -4.14 -19.74 18.08
N ALA A 86 -4.12 -21.06 17.97
CA ALA A 86 -5.32 -21.89 18.02
C ALA A 86 -5.94 -21.90 19.44
N PRO A 87 -7.27 -22.04 19.57
CA PRO A 87 -8.00 -22.01 20.85
C PRO A 87 -7.44 -22.94 21.89
N LYS A 88 -7.02 -24.14 21.50
CA LYS A 88 -6.46 -25.17 22.41
C LYS A 88 -5.17 -24.76 23.14
N ARG A 89 -4.53 -23.66 22.66
CA ARG A 89 -3.30 -23.14 23.27
C ARG A 89 -3.53 -21.89 24.11
N MET A 90 -4.77 -21.39 24.15
CA MET A 90 -5.14 -20.21 24.90
C MET A 90 -5.96 -20.56 26.13
N ALA A 91 -5.70 -19.88 27.25
CA ALA A 91 -6.41 -20.11 28.51
C ALA A 91 -7.90 -19.72 28.42
N ASP A 92 -8.24 -18.76 27.56
CA ASP A 92 -9.60 -18.27 27.34
C ASP A 92 -10.36 -19.06 26.25
N GLY A 93 -9.71 -20.04 25.61
CA GLY A 93 -10.32 -20.86 24.56
C GLY A 93 -10.62 -20.12 23.26
N ASN A 94 -10.09 -18.91 23.07
CA ASN A 94 -10.29 -18.11 21.87
C ASN A 94 -9.13 -18.27 20.86
N THR A 95 -9.42 -17.98 19.60
CA THR A 95 -8.38 -17.81 18.57
C THR A 95 -7.80 -16.41 18.69
N TRP A 96 -6.47 -16.33 18.76
CA TRP A 96 -5.77 -15.05 18.76
C TRP A 96 -5.04 -14.82 17.45
N LEU A 97 -5.21 -13.62 16.88
CA LEU A 97 -4.44 -13.14 15.74
C LEU A 97 -3.59 -11.95 16.20
N ILE A 98 -2.29 -12.10 16.08
CA ILE A 98 -1.33 -11.04 16.39
C ILE A 98 -0.79 -10.54 15.06
N SER A 99 -0.95 -9.24 14.83
CA SER A 99 -0.49 -8.54 13.64
C SER A 99 0.41 -7.38 14.07
N ASN A 100 1.65 -7.40 13.60
CA ASN A 100 2.62 -6.34 13.87
C ASN A 100 3.37 -6.00 12.59
N SER A 101 2.96 -4.94 11.93
CA SER A 101 3.64 -4.41 10.75
C SER A 101 4.62 -3.32 11.16
N HIS A 102 5.84 -3.37 10.60
CA HIS A 102 6.87 -2.36 10.84
C HIS A 102 6.69 -1.20 9.85
N GLN A 103 5.54 -0.54 9.90
CA GLN A 103 5.22 0.60 9.04
C GLN A 103 5.47 1.92 9.79
N PRO A 104 5.82 3.00 9.07
CA PRO A 104 5.96 4.32 9.67
C PRO A 104 4.61 4.82 10.20
N TYR A 105 4.66 5.68 11.21
CA TYR A 105 3.45 6.33 11.75
C TYR A 105 2.92 7.45 10.84
N GLU A 106 3.72 7.91 9.88
CA GLU A 106 3.37 8.98 8.96
C GLU A 106 3.66 8.60 7.51
N GLY A 107 3.00 9.32 6.58
CA GLY A 107 3.19 9.15 5.15
C GLY A 107 2.25 8.15 4.50
N GLY A 108 2.49 7.92 3.21
CA GLY A 108 1.55 7.19 2.35
C GLY A 108 1.41 5.70 2.63
N VAL A 109 2.30 5.12 3.44
CA VAL A 109 2.26 3.71 3.84
C VAL A 109 2.02 3.54 5.35
N ALA A 110 1.71 4.62 6.05
CA ALA A 110 1.21 4.54 7.41
C ALA A 110 -0.16 3.87 7.45
N TRP A 111 -0.45 3.14 8.53
CA TRP A 111 -1.76 2.54 8.70
C TRP A 111 -2.80 3.55 9.17
N TYR A 112 -3.98 3.43 8.62
CA TYR A 112 -5.18 4.10 9.09
C TYR A 112 -6.17 3.04 9.58
N GLU A 113 -6.58 3.12 10.84
CA GLU A 113 -7.51 2.19 11.45
C GLU A 113 -8.95 2.54 11.03
N ALA A 114 -9.72 1.52 10.66
CA ALA A 114 -11.09 1.68 10.25
C ALA A 114 -11.98 0.53 10.70
N VAL A 115 -13.22 0.87 11.03
CA VAL A 115 -14.33 -0.08 11.20
C VAL A 115 -15.35 0.22 10.12
N VAL A 116 -15.65 -0.78 9.30
CA VAL A 116 -16.59 -0.66 8.19
C VAL A 116 -17.76 -1.61 8.44
N HIS A 117 -18.95 -1.05 8.52
CA HIS A 117 -20.19 -1.79 8.70
C HIS A 117 -21.17 -1.47 7.58
N SER A 118 -21.79 -2.49 7.00
CA SER A 118 -22.86 -2.36 6.00
C SER A 118 -24.07 -3.19 6.41
N GLY A 119 -25.25 -2.63 6.22
CA GLY A 119 -26.51 -3.36 6.40
C GLY A 119 -26.67 -4.57 5.46
N GLU A 120 -25.83 -4.70 4.42
CA GLU A 120 -25.80 -5.82 3.48
C GLU A 120 -24.84 -6.95 3.92
N GLY A 121 -24.31 -6.89 5.15
CA GLY A 121 -23.53 -7.97 5.76
C GLY A 121 -22.02 -7.80 5.77
N LEU A 122 -21.46 -6.72 5.23
CA LEU A 122 -20.05 -6.40 5.42
C LEU A 122 -19.86 -5.86 6.84
N ASP A 123 -18.98 -6.49 7.60
CA ASP A 123 -18.62 -6.08 8.95
C ASP A 123 -17.13 -6.38 9.16
N MET A 124 -16.31 -5.35 9.21
CA MET A 124 -14.86 -5.47 9.22
C MET A 124 -14.21 -4.39 10.06
N ALA A 125 -13.22 -4.79 10.85
CA ALA A 125 -12.34 -3.88 11.58
C ALA A 125 -10.88 -4.17 11.21
N GLY A 126 -10.07 -3.14 11.10
CA GLY A 126 -8.66 -3.31 10.81
C GLY A 126 -7.99 -2.08 10.25
N ALA A 127 -6.93 -2.29 9.49
CA ALA A 127 -6.08 -1.24 8.98
C ALA A 127 -6.09 -1.19 7.43
N LEU A 128 -6.05 0.01 6.91
CA LEU A 128 -5.93 0.29 5.48
C LEU A 128 -4.83 1.33 5.25
N PHE A 129 -4.32 1.41 4.05
CA PHE A 129 -3.50 2.54 3.65
C PHE A 129 -4.37 3.73 3.25
N PRO A 130 -3.99 4.97 3.58
CA PRO A 130 -4.67 6.15 3.09
C PRO A 130 -4.86 6.11 1.57
N GLY A 131 -6.10 6.32 1.11
CA GLY A 131 -6.46 6.18 -0.30
C GLY A 131 -6.88 4.77 -0.74
N SER A 132 -6.87 3.78 0.16
CA SER A 132 -7.45 2.46 -0.09
C SER A 132 -8.88 2.39 0.44
N PRO A 133 -9.86 1.94 -0.36
CA PRO A 133 -11.23 1.73 0.09
C PRO A 133 -11.44 0.38 0.80
N PHE A 134 -10.38 -0.38 1.05
CA PHE A 134 -10.44 -1.72 1.61
C PHE A 134 -9.58 -1.85 2.86
N VAL A 135 -10.08 -2.61 3.84
CA VAL A 135 -9.29 -3.09 4.97
C VAL A 135 -8.30 -4.15 4.46
N LEU A 136 -7.01 -3.89 4.62
CA LEU A 136 -5.92 -4.74 4.13
C LEU A 136 -5.45 -5.76 5.15
N LEU A 137 -5.49 -5.39 6.43
CA LEU A 137 -5.23 -6.27 7.57
C LEU A 137 -6.39 -6.12 8.53
N GLY A 138 -6.90 -7.20 9.08
CA GLY A 138 -7.99 -7.06 10.02
C GLY A 138 -8.78 -8.32 10.27
N HIS A 139 -9.97 -8.13 10.76
CA HIS A 139 -10.86 -9.22 11.11
C HIS A 139 -12.32 -8.85 10.95
N ASN A 140 -13.13 -9.87 10.85
CA ASN A 140 -14.56 -9.83 11.07
C ASN A 140 -14.94 -10.87 12.14
N ARG A 141 -16.21 -11.16 12.29
CA ARG A 141 -16.70 -12.14 13.28
C ARG A 141 -16.14 -13.55 13.06
N ASN A 142 -15.82 -13.92 11.81
CA ASN A 142 -15.53 -15.31 11.43
C ASN A 142 -14.09 -15.52 10.96
N LEU A 143 -13.40 -14.47 10.55
CA LEU A 143 -12.09 -14.53 9.91
C LEU A 143 -11.23 -13.36 10.35
N GLY A 144 -9.97 -13.64 10.67
CA GLY A 144 -8.93 -12.63 10.80
C GLY A 144 -7.78 -12.93 9.85
N TRP A 145 -7.15 -11.90 9.33
CA TRP A 145 -5.97 -12.05 8.50
C TRP A 145 -4.97 -10.92 8.71
N THR A 146 -3.73 -11.24 8.49
CA THR A 146 -2.63 -10.28 8.49
C THR A 146 -1.59 -10.69 7.46
N ASN A 147 -0.84 -9.73 6.98
CA ASN A 147 0.19 -9.92 5.98
C ASN A 147 1.54 -9.56 6.55
N THR A 148 2.57 -10.24 6.08
CA THR A 148 3.97 -9.86 6.27
C THR A 148 4.61 -9.53 4.94
N VAL A 149 5.74 -8.84 4.95
CA VAL A 149 6.47 -8.55 3.73
C VAL A 149 6.97 -9.88 3.14
N ASN A 150 6.52 -10.18 1.94
CA ASN A 150 7.11 -11.20 1.10
C ASN A 150 8.26 -10.56 0.31
N GLN A 151 9.38 -11.27 0.16
CA GLN A 151 10.57 -10.79 -0.54
C GLN A 151 10.88 -11.64 -1.80
N PRO A 152 9.93 -11.86 -2.71
CA PRO A 152 10.24 -12.44 -4.00
C PRO A 152 10.97 -11.40 -4.84
N ASP A 153 11.72 -11.87 -5.81
CA ASP A 153 12.24 -11.04 -6.89
C ASP A 153 11.08 -10.61 -7.79
N LEU A 154 10.61 -9.39 -7.61
CA LEU A 154 9.44 -8.82 -8.31
C LEU A 154 9.80 -7.63 -9.20
N ILE A 155 11.09 -7.27 -9.31
CA ILE A 155 11.52 -6.10 -10.05
C ILE A 155 12.63 -6.47 -11.01
N ASP A 156 12.33 -6.34 -12.28
CA ASP A 156 13.30 -6.39 -13.35
C ASP A 156 13.47 -5.01 -13.98
N VAL A 157 14.73 -4.63 -14.22
CA VAL A 157 15.06 -3.39 -14.88
C VAL A 157 15.68 -3.69 -16.25
N TYR A 158 15.03 -3.23 -17.31
CA TYR A 158 15.46 -3.43 -18.69
C TYR A 158 15.96 -2.13 -19.30
N LYS A 159 17.16 -2.15 -19.86
CA LYS A 159 17.63 -1.06 -20.72
C LYS A 159 17.14 -1.31 -22.15
N LEU A 160 16.25 -0.45 -22.62
CA LEU A 160 15.75 -0.55 -23.97
C LEU A 160 16.82 -0.08 -24.99
N VAL A 161 16.95 -0.82 -26.08
CA VAL A 161 17.73 -0.37 -27.25
C VAL A 161 16.75 0.31 -28.19
N THR A 162 16.86 1.61 -28.29
CA THR A 162 15.95 2.41 -29.10
C THR A 162 16.59 2.82 -30.43
N ASN A 163 15.75 3.12 -31.42
CA ASN A 163 16.18 3.79 -32.65
C ASN A 163 16.66 5.23 -32.35
N ALA A 164 17.25 5.90 -33.36
CA ALA A 164 17.91 7.21 -33.18
C ALA A 164 16.94 8.32 -32.71
N ASP A 165 15.69 8.26 -33.09
CA ASP A 165 14.63 9.23 -32.70
C ASP A 165 13.84 8.78 -31.44
N GLN A 166 14.23 7.68 -30.83
CA GLN A 166 13.64 7.12 -29.59
C GLN A 166 12.13 6.81 -29.68
N THR A 167 11.61 6.55 -30.87
CA THR A 167 10.19 6.27 -31.12
C THR A 167 9.86 4.79 -31.10
N GLN A 168 10.87 3.90 -31.20
CA GLN A 168 10.72 2.44 -31.25
C GLN A 168 11.84 1.74 -30.46
N TYR A 169 11.54 0.56 -29.95
CA TYR A 169 12.46 -0.37 -29.28
C TYR A 169 12.21 -1.81 -29.70
#